data_004c59c80c63c63a6a141ff4aee046bb
#
_entry.id   004c59c80c63c63a6a141ff4aee046bb
#
_cell.length_a   1.000
_cell.length_b   1.000
_cell.length_c   1.000
_cell.angle_alpha   90.00
_cell.angle_beta   90.00
_cell.angle_gamma   90.00
#
_symmetry.space_group_name_H-M   'P 1'
#
loop_
_entity.id
_entity.type
_entity.pdbx_description
1 polymer ?
#
loop_
_entity_poly.entity_id
_entity_poly.type
_entity_poly.pdbx_seq_one_letter_code
_entity_poly.pdbx_strand_id
1 'polypeptide(L)'
;MKVLFVNPPQTASKYKFMGVIAPPLGIAYMAGVLQENNIDVEILDASAEDMGFEDVKNELFKRKPDLVALTALTPTIGRALETAQVVKETLPNSIVVMGGYHPTFNFIETLEDENVDIVIRGEGEYIMLNLVQALENHSNLHDVKGIVFEDKNSKEVVITPEAPLIDNLDEIPFPALNLLPLKKYRLLDMDTHMATMITTMGCPMQCSFCSSAAMHGRKIRERSVKNIVDEIEYLKTTYDIDTIAFMDDTFTLKKRKVIAICDEILKRNIKIMWGCTSRVDTLDETLLKKMKEAGCITIFIGVESADQQQLDKMCKNTTVTKIENAFKIANQLKIRTIATVALGMPGDSKEIMNKTIKFVHKLKPNYAIYSLATPYPGTKFYKESFEKNLIKIKDWSKYTLITPILETVDCSLKDMRKIQAKAFIKFYLRPQYILKQFLQDGPYLLKTIFGVIKLALSKTSTNTNYNKRELKYVK
;
A
#
# COMPACT_ATOMS: atom_id res chain seq x y z
N MET A 1 20.38 -21.32 6.52
CA MET A 1 19.37 -20.69 7.42
C MET A 1 18.02 -20.77 6.73
N LYS A 2 16.97 -21.19 7.45
CA LYS A 2 15.58 -21.20 6.91
C LYS A 2 14.87 -19.88 7.27
N VAL A 3 14.41 -19.14 6.26
CA VAL A 3 13.74 -17.86 6.41
C VAL A 3 12.24 -18.00 6.16
N LEU A 4 11.41 -17.50 7.07
CA LEU A 4 9.96 -17.42 6.89
C LEU A 4 9.53 -15.96 6.86
N PHE A 5 9.02 -15.50 5.73
CA PHE A 5 8.30 -14.23 5.67
C PHE A 5 6.87 -14.43 6.13
N VAL A 6 6.37 -13.53 6.96
CA VAL A 6 4.98 -13.56 7.43
C VAL A 6 4.30 -12.23 7.16
N ASN A 7 3.19 -12.27 6.43
CA ASN A 7 2.22 -11.19 6.42
C ASN A 7 1.25 -11.45 7.58
N PRO A 8 1.28 -10.63 8.66
CA PRO A 8 0.58 -10.93 9.90
C PRO A 8 -0.94 -11.10 9.76
N PRO A 9 -1.58 -11.85 10.67
CA PRO A 9 -3.03 -11.97 10.72
C PRO A 9 -3.70 -10.61 10.82
N GLN A 10 -4.68 -10.33 9.97
CA GLN A 10 -5.45 -9.11 10.05
C GLN A 10 -6.90 -9.44 10.34
N THR A 11 -7.38 -9.06 11.53
CA THR A 11 -8.82 -9.16 11.84
C THR A 11 -9.58 -8.24 10.90
N ALA A 12 -10.37 -8.88 10.02
CA ALA A 12 -11.24 -8.19 9.06
C ALA A 12 -10.53 -6.98 8.43
N SER A 13 -9.55 -7.24 7.58
CA SER A 13 -8.99 -6.20 6.72
C SER A 13 -10.16 -5.40 6.16
N LYS A 14 -10.21 -4.10 6.42
CA LYS A 14 -11.28 -3.24 5.92
C LYS A 14 -11.32 -3.22 4.39
N TYR A 15 -10.25 -3.68 3.74
CA TYR A 15 -10.15 -3.92 2.31
C TYR A 15 -10.73 -5.26 1.87
N LYS A 16 -10.68 -6.33 2.70
CA LYS A 16 -11.43 -7.58 2.45
C LYS A 16 -12.91 -7.34 2.28
N PHE A 17 -13.44 -6.37 3.01
CA PHE A 17 -14.80 -5.90 2.90
C PHE A 17 -15.12 -5.28 1.52
N MET A 18 -14.14 -4.63 0.88
CA MET A 18 -14.25 -4.12 -0.49
C MET A 18 -13.93 -5.21 -1.53
N GLY A 19 -13.71 -6.47 -1.09
CA GLY A 19 -13.36 -7.56 -1.99
C GLY A 19 -11.95 -7.44 -2.59
N VAL A 20 -11.04 -6.75 -1.90
CA VAL A 20 -9.66 -6.60 -2.36
C VAL A 20 -8.73 -7.36 -1.42
N ILE A 21 -8.09 -8.40 -1.93
CA ILE A 21 -6.99 -9.13 -1.28
C ILE A 21 -5.84 -9.15 -2.27
N ALA A 22 -4.80 -8.37 -1.99
CA ALA A 22 -3.63 -8.25 -2.86
C ALA A 22 -2.43 -9.02 -2.30
N PRO A 23 -1.56 -9.58 -3.16
CA PRO A 23 -0.31 -10.21 -2.72
C PRO A 23 0.57 -9.22 -1.96
N PRO A 24 1.31 -9.67 -0.93
CA PRO A 24 2.29 -8.84 -0.22
C PRO A 24 3.57 -8.68 -1.06
N LEU A 25 3.52 -7.79 -2.04
CA LEU A 25 4.51 -7.70 -3.12
C LEU A 25 5.95 -7.49 -2.63
N GLY A 26 6.17 -6.63 -1.62
CA GLY A 26 7.51 -6.43 -1.06
C GLY A 26 8.13 -7.71 -0.48
N ILE A 27 7.31 -8.52 0.23
CA ILE A 27 7.75 -9.85 0.72
C ILE A 27 8.07 -10.77 -0.46
N ALA A 28 7.24 -10.76 -1.51
CA ALA A 28 7.44 -11.63 -2.66
C ALA A 28 8.73 -11.30 -3.43
N TYR A 29 9.08 -10.02 -3.56
CA TYR A 29 10.37 -9.61 -4.15
C TYR A 29 11.55 -10.01 -3.28
N MET A 30 11.50 -9.75 -1.97
CA MET A 30 12.56 -10.19 -1.03
C MET A 30 12.75 -11.72 -1.09
N ALA A 31 11.66 -12.49 -1.11
CA ALA A 31 11.73 -13.94 -1.25
C ALA A 31 12.33 -14.36 -2.60
N GLY A 32 12.03 -13.67 -3.70
CA GLY A 32 12.63 -13.90 -5.00
C GLY A 32 14.15 -13.70 -4.97
N VAL A 33 14.62 -12.63 -4.34
CA VAL A 33 16.06 -12.37 -4.15
C VAL A 33 16.72 -13.48 -3.32
N LEU A 34 16.09 -13.95 -2.25
CA LEU A 34 16.63 -15.03 -1.43
C LEU A 34 16.67 -16.36 -2.20
N GLN A 35 15.60 -16.70 -2.96
CA GLN A 35 15.58 -17.91 -3.79
C GLN A 35 16.68 -17.93 -4.85
N GLU A 36 16.90 -16.80 -5.53
CA GLU A 36 17.96 -16.68 -6.54
C GLU A 36 19.36 -16.88 -5.94
N ASN A 37 19.51 -16.56 -4.64
CA ASN A 37 20.75 -16.77 -3.89
C ASN A 37 20.79 -18.10 -3.11
N ASN A 38 19.93 -19.08 -3.47
CA ASN A 38 19.87 -20.42 -2.89
C ASN A 38 19.61 -20.45 -1.37
N ILE A 39 18.93 -19.45 -0.82
CA ILE A 39 18.50 -19.42 0.57
C ILE A 39 17.13 -20.11 0.69
N ASP A 40 16.99 -20.98 1.68
CA ASP A 40 15.71 -21.66 1.98
C ASP A 40 14.70 -20.63 2.52
N VAL A 41 13.68 -20.35 1.73
CA VAL A 41 12.70 -19.29 2.03
C VAL A 41 11.29 -19.76 1.79
N GLU A 42 10.41 -19.42 2.71
CA GLU A 42 8.96 -19.63 2.65
C GLU A 42 8.21 -18.33 2.92
N ILE A 43 6.94 -18.27 2.47
CA ILE A 43 6.02 -17.18 2.79
C ILE A 43 4.77 -17.76 3.48
N LEU A 44 4.32 -17.09 4.54
CA LEU A 44 3.05 -17.31 5.20
C LEU A 44 2.21 -16.03 5.11
N ASP A 45 1.26 -16.00 4.18
CA ASP A 45 0.29 -14.90 4.11
C ASP A 45 -0.91 -15.19 5.00
N ALA A 46 -0.73 -15.05 6.31
CA ALA A 46 -1.77 -15.31 7.30
C ALA A 46 -3.00 -14.41 7.09
N SER A 47 -2.80 -13.21 6.52
CA SER A 47 -3.91 -12.32 6.17
C SER A 47 -4.76 -12.85 5.02
N ALA A 48 -4.17 -13.34 3.94
CA ALA A 48 -4.89 -13.87 2.79
C ALA A 48 -5.59 -15.19 3.12
N GLU A 49 -5.00 -15.99 4.01
CA GLU A 49 -5.53 -17.29 4.41
C GLU A 49 -6.54 -17.24 5.58
N ASP A 50 -6.89 -16.04 6.06
CA ASP A 50 -7.81 -15.80 7.19
C ASP A 50 -7.37 -16.48 8.50
N MET A 51 -6.05 -16.61 8.71
CA MET A 51 -5.47 -17.22 9.90
C MET A 51 -5.57 -16.33 11.13
N GLY A 52 -5.74 -16.99 12.29
CA GLY A 52 -5.53 -16.38 13.61
C GLY A 52 -4.11 -16.63 14.12
N PHE A 53 -3.81 -16.16 15.33
CA PHE A 53 -2.49 -16.36 15.96
C PHE A 53 -2.20 -17.82 16.29
N GLU A 54 -3.21 -18.60 16.68
CA GLU A 54 -3.04 -20.04 16.91
C GLU A 54 -2.68 -20.81 15.63
N ASP A 55 -3.25 -20.38 14.46
CA ASP A 55 -2.89 -20.96 13.19
C ASP A 55 -1.45 -20.64 12.82
N VAL A 56 -1.01 -19.38 13.04
CA VAL A 56 0.40 -18.97 12.85
C VAL A 56 1.33 -19.80 13.76
N LYS A 57 0.98 -19.99 15.03
CA LYS A 57 1.74 -20.80 15.94
C LYS A 57 1.90 -22.24 15.44
N ASN A 58 0.83 -22.85 14.95
CA ASN A 58 0.87 -24.19 14.36
C ASN A 58 1.79 -24.26 13.13
N GLU A 59 1.75 -23.25 12.26
CA GLU A 59 2.65 -23.17 11.11
C GLU A 59 4.12 -22.99 11.51
N LEU A 60 4.40 -22.19 12.53
CA LEU A 60 5.75 -22.04 13.08
C LEU A 60 6.31 -23.38 13.61
N PHE A 61 5.50 -24.15 14.33
CA PHE A 61 5.89 -25.48 14.82
C PHE A 61 6.22 -26.47 13.70
N LYS A 62 5.48 -26.41 12.59
CA LYS A 62 5.70 -27.27 11.42
C LYS A 62 6.96 -26.87 10.66
N ARG A 63 7.12 -25.56 10.42
CA ARG A 63 8.15 -25.02 9.53
C ARG A 63 9.51 -24.84 10.21
N LYS A 64 9.51 -24.53 11.50
CA LYS A 64 10.73 -24.32 12.35
C LYS A 64 11.75 -23.39 11.70
N PRO A 65 11.37 -22.15 11.32
CA PRO A 65 12.30 -21.22 10.71
C PRO A 65 13.36 -20.75 11.71
N ASP A 66 14.58 -20.51 11.22
CA ASP A 66 15.66 -19.88 11.98
C ASP A 66 15.43 -18.36 12.09
N LEU A 67 14.82 -17.76 11.06
CA LEU A 67 14.50 -16.34 10.97
C LEU A 67 13.08 -16.15 10.52
N VAL A 68 12.33 -15.31 11.23
CA VAL A 68 10.97 -14.88 10.87
C VAL A 68 10.98 -13.39 10.54
N ALA A 69 10.64 -13.04 9.30
CA ALA A 69 10.57 -11.66 8.84
C ALA A 69 9.11 -11.20 8.71
N LEU A 70 8.76 -10.15 9.46
CA LEU A 70 7.43 -9.58 9.55
C LEU A 70 7.34 -8.25 8.80
N THR A 71 6.25 -8.03 8.06
CA THR A 71 5.98 -6.73 7.45
C THR A 71 4.91 -5.96 8.19
N ALA A 72 5.06 -4.64 8.29
CA ALA A 72 4.08 -3.79 8.93
C ALA A 72 3.86 -2.46 8.22
N LEU A 73 2.58 -2.12 8.05
CA LEU A 73 2.11 -0.76 7.79
C LEU A 73 1.70 -0.13 9.12
N THR A 74 1.54 1.20 9.16
CA THR A 74 1.16 1.89 10.40
C THR A 74 -0.10 1.30 11.07
N PRO A 75 -1.21 1.03 10.36
CA PRO A 75 -2.38 0.46 11.02
C PRO A 75 -2.23 -1.02 11.41
N THR A 76 -1.19 -1.71 10.96
CA THR A 76 -1.00 -3.14 11.21
C THR A 76 0.17 -3.45 12.14
N ILE A 77 0.91 -2.44 12.61
CA ILE A 77 2.08 -2.63 13.46
C ILE A 77 1.74 -3.43 14.74
N GLY A 78 0.62 -3.13 15.39
CA GLY A 78 0.20 -3.88 16.58
C GLY A 78 0.06 -5.38 16.31
N ARG A 79 -0.53 -5.76 15.16
CA ARG A 79 -0.67 -7.18 14.77
C ARG A 79 0.67 -7.83 14.43
N ALA A 80 1.60 -7.06 13.85
CA ALA A 80 2.94 -7.54 13.59
C ALA A 80 3.72 -7.80 14.90
N LEU A 81 3.59 -6.91 15.90
CA LEU A 81 4.19 -7.08 17.22
C LEU A 81 3.56 -8.27 17.99
N GLU A 82 2.23 -8.43 17.95
CA GLU A 82 1.57 -9.63 18.49
C GLU A 82 2.08 -10.92 17.82
N THR A 83 2.35 -10.87 16.50
CA THR A 83 2.92 -12.00 15.77
C THR A 83 4.37 -12.26 16.20
N ALA A 84 5.17 -11.21 16.41
CA ALA A 84 6.53 -11.34 16.96
C ALA A 84 6.54 -12.03 18.31
N GLN A 85 5.62 -11.67 19.21
CA GLN A 85 5.43 -12.34 20.50
C GLN A 85 5.12 -13.84 20.30
N VAL A 86 4.18 -14.18 19.42
CA VAL A 86 3.85 -15.59 19.13
C VAL A 86 5.06 -16.36 18.59
N VAL A 87 5.91 -15.71 17.78
CA VAL A 87 7.16 -16.32 17.31
C VAL A 87 8.08 -16.64 18.49
N LYS A 88 8.34 -15.67 19.36
CA LYS A 88 9.24 -15.84 20.51
C LYS A 88 8.73 -16.85 21.54
N GLU A 89 7.42 -16.89 21.79
CA GLU A 89 6.79 -17.90 22.63
C GLU A 89 6.88 -19.33 22.06
N THR A 90 6.83 -19.45 20.71
CA THR A 90 6.83 -20.74 20.02
C THR A 90 8.22 -21.24 19.73
N LEU A 91 9.10 -20.36 19.26
CA LEU A 91 10.47 -20.61 18.81
C LEU A 91 11.41 -19.55 19.41
N PRO A 92 11.78 -19.66 20.70
CA PRO A 92 12.55 -18.62 21.41
C PRO A 92 13.89 -18.25 20.76
N ASN A 93 14.48 -19.20 20.02
CA ASN A 93 15.79 -19.01 19.35
C ASN A 93 15.67 -18.42 17.93
N SER A 94 14.46 -18.34 17.35
CA SER A 94 14.28 -17.75 16.03
C SER A 94 14.51 -16.23 16.09
N ILE A 95 15.24 -15.73 15.10
CA ILE A 95 15.48 -14.29 14.96
C ILE A 95 14.23 -13.64 14.35
N VAL A 96 13.72 -12.60 15.00
CA VAL A 96 12.58 -11.83 14.51
C VAL A 96 13.05 -10.54 13.88
N VAL A 97 12.78 -10.40 12.59
CA VAL A 97 13.10 -9.20 11.80
C VAL A 97 11.80 -8.48 11.42
N MET A 98 11.76 -7.17 11.60
CA MET A 98 10.58 -6.37 11.23
C MET A 98 10.93 -5.30 10.21
N GLY A 99 10.13 -5.20 9.13
CA GLY A 99 10.31 -4.23 8.07
C GLY A 99 9.00 -3.67 7.53
N GLY A 100 9.09 -2.84 6.49
CA GLY A 100 7.96 -2.15 5.87
C GLY A 100 7.89 -0.67 6.24
N TYR A 101 6.80 0.00 5.83
CA TYR A 101 6.70 1.46 5.98
C TYR A 101 6.75 1.94 7.44
N HIS A 102 6.00 1.31 8.34
CA HIS A 102 5.98 1.77 9.72
C HIS A 102 7.32 1.54 10.43
N PRO A 103 7.91 0.34 10.40
CA PRO A 103 9.23 0.11 10.99
C PRO A 103 10.33 1.00 10.39
N THR A 104 10.27 1.30 9.10
CA THR A 104 11.25 2.21 8.46
C THR A 104 11.26 3.60 9.08
N PHE A 105 10.09 4.17 9.39
CA PHE A 105 9.99 5.53 9.92
C PHE A 105 9.93 5.60 11.45
N ASN A 106 9.57 4.51 12.11
CA ASN A 106 9.46 4.38 13.57
C ASN A 106 10.31 3.22 14.09
N PHE A 107 11.55 3.12 13.60
CA PHE A 107 12.43 1.98 13.88
C PHE A 107 12.80 1.84 15.36
N ILE A 108 12.98 2.94 16.08
CA ILE A 108 13.29 2.89 17.52
C ILE A 108 12.09 2.33 18.29
N GLU A 109 10.88 2.89 18.08
CA GLU A 109 9.65 2.40 18.73
C GLU A 109 9.39 0.93 18.39
N THR A 110 9.71 0.50 17.18
CA THR A 110 9.55 -0.89 16.76
C THR A 110 10.54 -1.81 17.46
N LEU A 111 11.81 -1.39 17.63
CA LEU A 111 12.86 -2.17 18.32
C LEU A 111 12.67 -2.21 19.84
N GLU A 112 11.97 -1.25 20.43
CA GLU A 112 11.65 -1.28 21.87
C GLU A 112 10.75 -2.47 22.28
N ASP A 113 10.14 -3.18 21.32
CA ASP A 113 9.44 -4.43 21.60
C ASP A 113 10.45 -5.57 21.79
N GLU A 114 10.44 -6.19 22.97
CA GLU A 114 11.38 -7.26 23.36
C GLU A 114 11.35 -8.51 22.45
N ASN A 115 10.30 -8.63 21.62
CA ASN A 115 10.14 -9.73 20.68
C ASN A 115 10.70 -9.41 19.29
N VAL A 116 11.26 -8.22 19.06
CA VAL A 116 11.85 -7.79 17.81
C VAL A 116 13.37 -7.69 17.96
N ASP A 117 14.12 -8.51 17.24
CA ASP A 117 15.58 -8.52 17.32
C ASP A 117 16.21 -7.48 16.38
N ILE A 118 15.66 -7.31 15.17
CA ILE A 118 16.24 -6.46 14.13
C ILE A 118 15.13 -5.73 13.37
N VAL A 119 15.36 -4.47 13.06
CA VAL A 119 14.48 -3.67 12.17
C VAL A 119 15.21 -3.35 10.87
N ILE A 120 14.55 -3.59 9.73
CA ILE A 120 15.02 -3.19 8.39
C ILE A 120 14.38 -1.85 8.02
N ARG A 121 15.19 -0.91 7.51
CA ARG A 121 14.78 0.43 7.06
C ARG A 121 15.00 0.61 5.56
N GLY A 122 13.96 0.99 4.83
CA GLY A 122 14.04 1.25 3.39
C GLY A 122 13.66 0.06 2.52
N GLU A 123 14.29 -0.04 1.35
CA GLU A 123 14.06 -1.12 0.37
C GLU A 123 14.72 -2.41 0.85
N GLY A 124 13.90 -3.40 1.17
CA GLY A 124 14.32 -4.58 1.93
C GLY A 124 15.04 -5.66 1.11
N GLU A 125 14.96 -5.64 -0.21
CA GLU A 125 15.33 -6.74 -1.09
C GLU A 125 16.78 -7.21 -0.85
N TYR A 126 17.74 -6.32 -0.99
CA TYR A 126 19.16 -6.66 -0.76
C TYR A 126 19.60 -6.45 0.70
N ILE A 127 18.89 -5.65 1.49
CA ILE A 127 19.17 -5.55 2.93
C ILE A 127 18.93 -6.90 3.60
N MET A 128 17.81 -7.57 3.27
CA MET A 128 17.47 -8.88 3.80
C MET A 128 18.50 -9.94 3.35
N LEU A 129 18.92 -9.93 2.09
CA LEU A 129 19.97 -10.83 1.60
C LEU A 129 21.27 -10.68 2.39
N ASN A 130 21.74 -9.42 2.53
CA ASN A 130 22.97 -9.14 3.25
C ASN A 130 22.86 -9.52 4.74
N LEU A 131 21.70 -9.30 5.35
CA LEU A 131 21.44 -9.69 6.73
C LEU A 131 21.50 -11.22 6.91
N VAL A 132 20.81 -11.97 6.06
CA VAL A 132 20.80 -13.44 6.11
C VAL A 132 22.21 -14.00 5.91
N GLN A 133 22.95 -13.49 4.93
CA GLN A 133 24.34 -13.90 4.69
C GLN A 133 25.27 -13.57 5.88
N ALA A 134 25.09 -12.40 6.49
CA ALA A 134 25.87 -12.02 7.67
C ALA A 134 25.58 -12.95 8.87
N LEU A 135 24.32 -13.31 9.08
CA LEU A 135 23.91 -14.23 10.14
C LEU A 135 24.44 -15.66 9.89
N GLU A 136 24.37 -16.19 8.66
CA GLU A 136 24.88 -17.51 8.29
C GLU A 136 26.41 -17.61 8.45
N ASN A 137 27.11 -16.54 8.08
CA ASN A 137 28.56 -16.47 8.14
C ASN A 137 29.10 -16.00 9.51
N HIS A 138 28.25 -15.76 10.49
CA HIS A 138 28.58 -15.17 11.78
C HIS A 138 29.38 -13.86 11.65
N SER A 139 29.11 -13.07 10.61
CA SER A 139 29.76 -11.79 10.35
C SER A 139 29.21 -10.69 11.25
N ASN A 140 29.94 -9.58 11.32
CA ASN A 140 29.54 -8.45 12.16
C ASN A 140 28.30 -7.72 11.57
N LEU A 141 27.21 -7.65 12.30
CA LEU A 141 25.98 -6.96 11.88
C LEU A 141 26.16 -5.44 11.71
N HIS A 142 27.19 -4.84 12.30
CA HIS A 142 27.54 -3.43 12.10
C HIS A 142 27.87 -3.10 10.62
N ASP A 143 28.28 -4.10 9.83
CA ASP A 143 28.61 -3.94 8.42
C ASP A 143 27.39 -4.05 7.50
N VAL A 144 26.24 -4.51 8.02
CA VAL A 144 24.98 -4.60 7.28
C VAL A 144 24.27 -3.25 7.29
N LYS A 145 24.21 -2.58 6.13
CA LYS A 145 23.54 -1.28 6.01
C LYS A 145 22.02 -1.43 6.07
N GLY A 146 21.35 -0.41 6.61
CA GLY A 146 19.89 -0.34 6.60
C GLY A 146 19.20 -1.12 7.72
N ILE A 147 19.92 -1.55 8.76
CA ILE A 147 19.34 -2.26 9.90
C ILE A 147 19.48 -1.47 11.21
N VAL A 148 18.63 -1.81 12.17
CA VAL A 148 18.70 -1.35 13.54
C VAL A 148 18.53 -2.55 14.46
N PHE A 149 19.38 -2.68 15.46
CA PHE A 149 19.36 -3.79 16.42
C PHE A 149 19.98 -3.38 17.76
N GLU A 150 19.73 -4.15 18.83
CA GLU A 150 20.46 -4.01 20.09
C GLU A 150 21.72 -4.88 20.04
N ASP A 151 22.89 -4.28 20.25
CA ASP A 151 24.15 -5.02 20.36
C ASP A 151 24.16 -5.83 21.66
N LYS A 152 24.39 -7.16 21.53
CA LYS A 152 24.32 -8.09 22.67
C LYS A 152 25.36 -7.82 23.75
N ASN A 153 26.51 -7.23 23.39
CA ASN A 153 27.62 -7.00 24.32
C ASN A 153 27.49 -5.65 25.02
N SER A 154 27.27 -4.57 24.25
CA SER A 154 27.17 -3.21 24.79
C SER A 154 25.78 -2.86 25.33
N LYS A 155 24.74 -3.60 24.92
CA LYS A 155 23.33 -3.27 25.18
C LYS A 155 22.89 -1.93 24.60
N GLU A 156 23.64 -1.41 23.65
CA GLU A 156 23.31 -0.16 22.96
C GLU A 156 22.53 -0.45 21.68
N VAL A 157 21.63 0.48 21.35
CA VAL A 157 20.93 0.44 20.07
C VAL A 157 21.86 0.90 18.95
N VAL A 158 22.16 0.01 18.02
CA VAL A 158 22.98 0.26 16.83
C VAL A 158 22.07 0.62 15.67
N ILE A 159 22.33 1.78 15.07
CA ILE A 159 21.67 2.24 13.85
C ILE A 159 22.74 2.26 12.76
N THR A 160 22.71 1.27 11.87
CA THR A 160 23.70 1.22 10.78
C THR A 160 23.40 2.29 9.71
N PRO A 161 24.38 2.68 8.87
CA PRO A 161 24.14 3.61 7.78
C PRO A 161 22.98 3.16 6.89
N GLU A 162 22.30 4.12 6.26
CA GLU A 162 21.25 3.80 5.28
C GLU A 162 21.82 2.97 4.12
N ALA A 163 21.05 1.97 3.69
CA ALA A 163 21.38 1.23 2.49
C ALA A 163 21.15 2.10 1.24
N PRO A 164 21.99 1.98 0.21
CA PRO A 164 21.75 2.65 -1.05
C PRO A 164 20.43 2.15 -1.66
N LEU A 165 19.69 3.05 -2.31
CA LEU A 165 18.54 2.65 -3.11
C LEU A 165 19.00 1.82 -4.32
N ILE A 166 18.19 0.84 -4.72
CA ILE A 166 18.47 -0.04 -5.86
C ILE A 166 18.38 0.77 -7.16
N ASP A 167 19.51 1.05 -7.80
CA ASP A 167 19.54 1.91 -8.99
C ASP A 167 18.99 1.18 -10.25
N ASN A 168 19.36 -0.05 -10.47
CA ASN A 168 18.90 -0.86 -11.60
C ASN A 168 17.82 -1.85 -11.15
N LEU A 169 16.57 -1.53 -11.43
CA LEU A 169 15.44 -2.38 -11.03
C LEU A 169 15.31 -3.66 -11.85
N ASP A 170 15.99 -3.79 -13.00
CA ASP A 170 16.02 -5.02 -13.79
C ASP A 170 16.86 -6.14 -13.13
N GLU A 171 17.70 -5.78 -12.16
CA GLU A 171 18.49 -6.74 -11.38
C GLU A 171 17.66 -7.42 -10.28
N ILE A 172 16.50 -6.86 -9.92
CA ILE A 172 15.62 -7.50 -8.96
C ILE A 172 14.92 -8.68 -9.64
N PRO A 173 15.04 -9.90 -9.11
CA PRO A 173 14.32 -11.06 -9.62
C PRO A 173 12.80 -10.85 -9.63
N PHE A 174 12.11 -11.59 -10.46
CA PHE A 174 10.66 -11.61 -10.39
C PHE A 174 10.19 -12.10 -9.00
N PRO A 175 9.03 -11.59 -8.52
CA PRO A 175 8.55 -11.96 -7.19
C PRO A 175 8.28 -13.46 -7.08
N ALA A 176 8.60 -14.05 -5.94
CA ALA A 176 8.42 -15.48 -5.65
C ALA A 176 6.94 -15.84 -5.47
N LEU A 177 6.13 -15.72 -6.53
CA LEU A 177 4.70 -16.01 -6.49
C LEU A 177 4.38 -17.48 -6.26
N ASN A 178 5.32 -18.38 -6.57
CA ASN A 178 5.23 -19.81 -6.26
C ASN A 178 5.07 -20.10 -4.75
N LEU A 179 5.47 -19.16 -3.88
CA LEU A 179 5.35 -19.28 -2.43
C LEU A 179 4.06 -18.67 -1.88
N LEU A 180 3.20 -18.10 -2.72
CA LEU A 180 2.00 -17.38 -2.32
C LEU A 180 0.72 -18.15 -2.64
N PRO A 181 -0.35 -18.00 -1.84
CA PRO A 181 -1.65 -18.62 -2.08
C PRO A 181 -2.43 -17.87 -3.18
N LEU A 182 -1.98 -17.93 -4.45
CA LEU A 182 -2.45 -17.10 -5.57
C LEU A 182 -3.97 -17.12 -5.74
N LYS A 183 -4.63 -18.27 -5.47
CA LYS A 183 -6.10 -18.42 -5.55
C LYS A 183 -6.87 -17.62 -4.51
N LYS A 184 -6.20 -17.05 -3.51
CA LYS A 184 -6.83 -16.22 -2.47
C LYS A 184 -6.87 -14.74 -2.85
N TYR A 185 -6.03 -14.31 -3.80
CA TYR A 185 -5.98 -12.91 -4.21
C TYR A 185 -7.08 -12.58 -5.19
N ARG A 186 -7.71 -11.42 -4.98
CA ARG A 186 -8.85 -10.98 -5.79
C ARG A 186 -9.03 -9.47 -5.71
N LEU A 187 -9.59 -8.92 -6.77
CA LEU A 187 -9.93 -7.51 -6.87
C LEU A 187 -11.45 -7.36 -7.00
N LEU A 188 -12.08 -6.66 -6.04
CA LEU A 188 -13.53 -6.40 -6.05
C LEU A 188 -14.41 -7.65 -6.18
N ASP A 189 -14.02 -8.75 -5.52
CA ASP A 189 -14.68 -10.07 -5.61
C ASP A 189 -14.90 -10.57 -7.05
N MET A 190 -14.15 -10.03 -8.03
CA MET A 190 -14.14 -10.60 -9.39
C MET A 190 -13.42 -11.94 -9.35
N ASP A 191 -13.96 -12.92 -10.08
CA ASP A 191 -13.32 -14.23 -10.27
C ASP A 191 -12.20 -14.08 -11.32
N THR A 192 -11.13 -13.42 -10.90
CA THR A 192 -9.97 -13.14 -11.75
C THR A 192 -8.71 -13.62 -11.06
N HIS A 193 -7.82 -14.24 -11.81
CA HIS A 193 -6.47 -14.53 -11.33
C HIS A 193 -5.64 -13.26 -11.43
N MET A 194 -5.33 -12.64 -10.28
CA MET A 194 -4.63 -11.37 -10.27
C MET A 194 -3.23 -11.44 -9.67
N ALA A 195 -2.34 -10.63 -10.24
CA ALA A 195 -1.04 -10.31 -9.66
C ALA A 195 -0.87 -8.80 -9.50
N THR A 196 0.09 -8.43 -8.66
CA THR A 196 0.57 -7.04 -8.55
C THR A 196 1.97 -6.94 -9.12
N MET A 197 2.31 -5.80 -9.70
CA MET A 197 3.64 -5.53 -10.26
C MET A 197 4.07 -4.10 -9.96
N ILE A 198 5.39 -3.88 -9.95
CA ILE A 198 6.01 -2.55 -9.94
C ILE A 198 6.84 -2.39 -11.21
N THR A 199 6.70 -1.25 -11.88
CA THR A 199 7.50 -0.88 -13.06
C THR A 199 8.50 0.23 -12.76
N THR A 200 8.23 1.01 -11.71
CA THR A 200 9.05 2.13 -11.25
C THR A 200 9.07 2.22 -9.74
N MET A 201 10.17 2.69 -9.18
CA MET A 201 10.30 3.09 -7.77
C MET A 201 10.76 4.54 -7.67
N GLY A 202 10.26 5.25 -6.64
CA GLY A 202 10.55 6.65 -6.40
C GLY A 202 9.60 7.61 -7.11
N CYS A 203 9.36 8.76 -6.47
CA CYS A 203 8.43 9.77 -6.95
C CYS A 203 8.99 11.18 -6.76
N PRO A 204 9.13 11.99 -7.83
CA PRO A 204 9.68 13.36 -7.74
C PRO A 204 8.68 14.34 -7.12
N MET A 205 7.43 13.93 -6.92
CA MET A 205 6.39 14.77 -6.37
C MET A 205 6.60 14.98 -4.86
N GLN A 206 6.12 16.13 -4.36
CA GLN A 206 6.32 16.53 -2.97
C GLN A 206 4.99 16.62 -2.21
N CYS A 207 4.02 15.75 -2.53
CA CYS A 207 2.74 15.74 -1.85
C CYS A 207 2.94 15.57 -0.34
N SER A 208 2.44 16.53 0.46
CA SER A 208 2.74 16.61 1.90
C SER A 208 2.27 15.40 2.72
N PHE A 209 1.29 14.68 2.21
CA PHE A 209 0.66 13.51 2.86
C PHE A 209 1.23 12.16 2.42
N CYS A 210 2.14 12.14 1.42
CA CYS A 210 2.63 10.90 0.81
C CYS A 210 4.02 10.55 1.33
N SER A 211 4.21 9.31 1.78
CA SER A 211 5.49 8.78 2.27
C SER A 211 6.36 8.14 1.18
N SER A 212 5.87 8.03 -0.05
CA SER A 212 6.56 7.34 -1.13
C SER A 212 7.97 7.91 -1.41
N ALA A 213 8.07 9.24 -1.56
CA ALA A 213 9.37 9.88 -1.78
C ALA A 213 10.33 9.77 -0.58
N ALA A 214 9.82 9.59 0.63
CA ALA A 214 10.62 9.33 1.82
C ALA A 214 11.11 7.89 1.88
N MET A 215 10.34 6.93 1.35
CA MET A 215 10.67 5.50 1.31
C MET A 215 11.58 5.15 0.13
N HIS A 216 11.22 5.59 -1.07
CA HIS A 216 11.83 5.17 -2.32
C HIS A 216 12.68 6.26 -3.00
N GLY A 217 12.85 7.41 -2.35
CA GLY A 217 13.57 8.54 -2.91
C GLY A 217 12.79 9.33 -3.97
N ARG A 218 13.38 10.45 -4.41
CA ARG A 218 12.78 11.35 -5.42
C ARG A 218 13.21 11.05 -6.85
N LYS A 219 14.32 10.35 -7.03
CA LYS A 219 14.79 9.89 -8.35
C LYS A 219 13.92 8.72 -8.80
N ILE A 220 13.32 8.84 -9.97
CA ILE A 220 12.58 7.73 -10.56
C ILE A 220 13.57 6.71 -11.09
N ARG A 221 13.49 5.51 -10.61
CA ARG A 221 14.21 4.33 -11.10
C ARG A 221 13.22 3.45 -11.83
N GLU A 222 13.62 2.87 -12.95
CA GLU A 222 12.69 2.22 -13.87
C GLU A 222 13.22 0.86 -14.29
N ARG A 223 12.34 -0.11 -14.38
CA ARG A 223 12.61 -1.36 -15.10
C ARG A 223 12.56 -1.12 -16.60
N SER A 224 13.28 -1.87 -17.39
CA SER A 224 13.19 -1.82 -18.84
C SER A 224 11.83 -2.32 -19.35
N VAL A 225 11.41 -1.83 -20.52
CA VAL A 225 10.16 -2.29 -21.16
C VAL A 225 10.18 -3.80 -21.38
N LYS A 226 11.33 -4.33 -21.78
CA LYS A 226 11.52 -5.76 -21.98
C LYS A 226 11.29 -6.54 -20.69
N ASN A 227 11.94 -6.16 -19.60
CA ASN A 227 11.84 -6.83 -18.31
C ASN A 227 10.40 -6.81 -17.78
N ILE A 228 9.67 -5.67 -17.91
CA ILE A 228 8.26 -5.54 -17.52
C ILE A 228 7.38 -6.51 -18.32
N VAL A 229 7.53 -6.54 -19.65
CA VAL A 229 6.64 -7.35 -20.49
C VAL A 229 7.02 -8.83 -20.42
N ASP A 230 8.27 -9.17 -20.18
CA ASP A 230 8.72 -10.55 -19.88
C ASP A 230 8.03 -11.06 -18.60
N GLU A 231 7.93 -10.23 -17.53
CA GLU A 231 7.21 -10.61 -16.31
C GLU A 231 5.70 -10.77 -16.58
N ILE A 232 5.07 -9.87 -17.34
CA ILE A 232 3.66 -10.01 -17.71
C ILE A 232 3.41 -11.33 -18.44
N GLU A 233 4.28 -11.69 -19.39
CA GLU A 233 4.20 -12.94 -20.15
C GLU A 233 4.42 -14.16 -19.25
N TYR A 234 5.41 -14.10 -18.35
CA TYR A 234 5.69 -15.12 -17.36
C TYR A 234 4.50 -15.35 -16.41
N LEU A 235 3.93 -14.26 -15.87
CA LEU A 235 2.76 -14.33 -15.00
C LEU A 235 1.57 -15.00 -15.69
N LYS A 236 1.33 -14.64 -16.95
CA LYS A 236 0.24 -15.18 -17.74
C LYS A 236 0.43 -16.66 -18.07
N THR A 237 1.63 -17.05 -18.51
CA THR A 237 1.89 -18.40 -18.98
C THR A 237 2.11 -19.41 -17.85
N THR A 238 2.72 -18.96 -16.74
CA THR A 238 3.08 -19.85 -15.62
C THR A 238 1.96 -19.97 -14.58
N TYR A 239 1.25 -18.85 -14.31
CA TYR A 239 0.27 -18.78 -13.22
C TYR A 239 -1.15 -18.50 -13.69
N ASP A 240 -1.39 -18.47 -15.01
CA ASP A 240 -2.70 -18.15 -15.59
C ASP A 240 -3.26 -16.80 -15.09
N ILE A 241 -2.38 -15.82 -14.87
CA ILE A 241 -2.79 -14.47 -14.46
C ILE A 241 -3.44 -13.77 -15.64
N ASP A 242 -4.64 -13.26 -15.44
CA ASP A 242 -5.43 -12.53 -16.43
C ASP A 242 -5.54 -11.02 -16.11
N THR A 243 -5.26 -10.65 -14.87
CA THR A 243 -5.39 -9.26 -14.39
C THR A 243 -4.15 -8.82 -13.61
N ILE A 244 -3.60 -7.65 -13.95
CA ILE A 244 -2.46 -7.04 -13.27
C ILE A 244 -2.83 -5.70 -12.66
N ALA A 245 -2.46 -5.49 -11.40
CA ALA A 245 -2.49 -4.18 -10.77
C ALA A 245 -1.06 -3.62 -10.69
N PHE A 246 -0.78 -2.57 -11.46
CA PHE A 246 0.48 -1.84 -11.34
C PHE A 246 0.45 -0.97 -10.08
N MET A 247 1.37 -1.26 -9.15
CA MET A 247 1.45 -0.65 -7.82
C MET A 247 2.46 0.51 -7.75
N ASP A 248 2.86 1.03 -8.89
CA ASP A 248 3.73 2.20 -9.01
C ASP A 248 3.13 3.40 -8.25
N ASP A 249 3.97 4.26 -7.69
CA ASP A 249 3.54 5.53 -7.08
C ASP A 249 2.76 6.41 -8.06
N THR A 250 3.19 6.42 -9.31
CA THR A 250 2.49 7.06 -10.43
C THR A 250 2.91 6.40 -11.74
N PHE A 251 2.19 5.38 -12.17
CA PHE A 251 2.50 4.61 -13.37
C PHE A 251 2.66 5.48 -14.63
N THR A 252 1.83 6.50 -14.77
CA THR A 252 1.77 7.36 -15.96
C THR A 252 2.76 8.50 -15.98
N LEU A 253 3.71 8.55 -15.05
CA LEU A 253 4.62 9.70 -14.90
C LEU A 253 5.51 9.92 -16.13
N LYS A 254 5.99 8.85 -16.75
CA LYS A 254 6.77 8.89 -17.99
C LYS A 254 5.95 8.35 -19.17
N LYS A 255 5.15 9.24 -19.79
CA LYS A 255 4.25 8.92 -20.90
C LYS A 255 4.88 8.04 -21.98
N ARG A 256 6.11 8.39 -22.45
CA ARG A 256 6.80 7.64 -23.51
C ARG A 256 7.05 6.17 -23.12
N LYS A 257 7.38 5.92 -21.85
CA LYS A 257 7.59 4.57 -21.35
C LYS A 257 6.29 3.77 -21.30
N VAL A 258 5.21 4.37 -20.81
CA VAL A 258 3.90 3.69 -20.78
C VAL A 258 3.45 3.33 -22.18
N ILE A 259 3.64 4.21 -23.16
CA ILE A 259 3.35 3.93 -24.58
C ILE A 259 4.19 2.74 -25.05
N ALA A 260 5.50 2.73 -24.75
CA ALA A 260 6.38 1.64 -25.17
C ALA A 260 6.00 0.29 -24.54
N ILE A 261 5.57 0.29 -23.25
CA ILE A 261 5.02 -0.92 -22.59
C ILE A 261 3.76 -1.40 -23.32
N CYS A 262 2.83 -0.47 -23.63
CA CYS A 262 1.62 -0.80 -24.35
C CYS A 262 1.92 -1.36 -25.77
N ASP A 263 2.86 -0.74 -26.49
CA ASP A 263 3.28 -1.19 -27.82
C ASP A 263 3.87 -2.60 -27.78
N GLU A 264 4.71 -2.90 -26.78
CA GLU A 264 5.33 -4.23 -26.64
C GLU A 264 4.29 -5.29 -26.23
N ILE A 265 3.33 -4.97 -25.35
CA ILE A 265 2.20 -5.87 -25.02
C ILE A 265 1.41 -6.21 -26.29
N LEU A 266 1.07 -5.20 -27.10
CA LEU A 266 0.33 -5.38 -28.35
C LEU A 266 1.15 -6.18 -29.39
N LYS A 267 2.41 -5.87 -29.55
CA LYS A 267 3.33 -6.55 -30.48
C LYS A 267 3.47 -8.03 -30.14
N ARG A 268 3.56 -8.40 -28.85
CA ARG A 268 3.59 -9.79 -28.41
C ARG A 268 2.21 -10.44 -28.36
N ASN A 269 1.14 -9.71 -28.71
CA ASN A 269 -0.24 -10.18 -28.68
C ASN A 269 -0.66 -10.75 -27.30
N ILE A 270 -0.13 -10.18 -26.19
CA ILE A 270 -0.46 -10.61 -24.83
C ILE A 270 -1.85 -10.09 -24.47
N LYS A 271 -2.79 -11.00 -24.19
CA LYS A 271 -4.14 -10.66 -23.75
C LYS A 271 -4.15 -10.59 -22.23
N ILE A 272 -4.11 -9.38 -21.69
CA ILE A 272 -4.06 -9.11 -20.25
C ILE A 272 -4.95 -7.90 -19.91
N MET A 273 -5.69 -7.98 -18.82
CA MET A 273 -6.36 -6.82 -18.22
C MET A 273 -5.46 -6.18 -17.19
N TRP A 274 -5.50 -4.86 -17.07
CA TRP A 274 -4.70 -4.21 -16.04
C TRP A 274 -5.26 -2.89 -15.55
N GLY A 275 -4.84 -2.50 -14.35
CA GLY A 275 -5.13 -1.22 -13.75
C GLY A 275 -3.90 -0.57 -13.16
N CYS A 276 -3.92 0.75 -12.97
CA CYS A 276 -2.80 1.50 -12.42
C CYS A 276 -3.24 2.70 -11.60
N THR A 277 -2.29 3.26 -10.85
CA THR A 277 -2.42 4.57 -10.21
C THR A 277 -1.93 5.66 -11.16
N SER A 278 -2.55 6.83 -11.11
CA SER A 278 -2.21 7.96 -11.96
C SER A 278 -2.48 9.30 -11.31
N ARG A 279 -1.79 10.31 -11.84
CA ARG A 279 -2.06 11.72 -11.58
C ARG A 279 -2.79 12.34 -12.77
N VAL A 280 -3.65 13.30 -12.51
CA VAL A 280 -4.43 13.98 -13.56
C VAL A 280 -3.57 14.72 -14.58
N ASP A 281 -2.43 15.25 -14.13
CA ASP A 281 -1.49 16.04 -14.92
C ASP A 281 -0.59 15.20 -15.84
N THR A 282 -0.65 13.87 -15.71
CA THR A 282 0.09 12.93 -16.59
C THR A 282 -0.80 12.27 -17.63
N LEU A 283 -2.11 12.53 -17.61
CA LEU A 283 -3.10 11.92 -18.51
C LEU A 283 -3.46 12.83 -19.66
N ASP A 284 -3.45 12.28 -20.87
CA ASP A 284 -4.02 12.89 -22.06
C ASP A 284 -4.74 11.83 -22.94
N GLU A 285 -5.42 12.28 -23.96
CA GLU A 285 -6.24 11.41 -24.81
C GLU A 285 -5.41 10.35 -25.55
N THR A 286 -4.23 10.73 -26.05
CA THR A 286 -3.34 9.82 -26.78
C THR A 286 -2.86 8.69 -25.89
N LEU A 287 -2.40 9.02 -24.66
CA LEU A 287 -1.97 8.03 -23.70
C LEU A 287 -3.11 7.09 -23.31
N LEU A 288 -4.26 7.64 -22.95
CA LEU A 288 -5.40 6.86 -22.51
C LEU A 288 -5.95 5.92 -23.61
N LYS A 289 -5.94 6.36 -24.88
CA LYS A 289 -6.29 5.49 -26.01
C LYS A 289 -5.34 4.30 -26.12
N LYS A 290 -4.02 4.57 -26.08
CA LYS A 290 -2.99 3.52 -26.16
C LYS A 290 -3.07 2.55 -24.99
N MET A 291 -3.25 3.06 -23.75
CA MET A 291 -3.43 2.22 -22.57
C MET A 291 -4.66 1.31 -22.71
N LYS A 292 -5.79 1.86 -23.18
CA LYS A 292 -7.01 1.07 -23.41
C LYS A 292 -6.81 -0.03 -24.45
N GLU A 293 -6.16 0.27 -25.58
CA GLU A 293 -5.82 -0.70 -26.62
C GLU A 293 -4.99 -1.87 -26.06
N ALA A 294 -4.07 -1.58 -25.14
CA ALA A 294 -3.21 -2.57 -24.49
C ALA A 294 -3.84 -3.25 -23.27
N GLY A 295 -5.14 -3.09 -23.02
CA GLY A 295 -5.86 -3.81 -21.97
C GLY A 295 -6.04 -3.06 -20.64
N CYS A 296 -5.77 -1.76 -20.58
CA CYS A 296 -6.09 -0.96 -19.39
C CYS A 296 -7.59 -0.85 -19.19
N ILE A 297 -8.07 -1.38 -18.07
CA ILE A 297 -9.50 -1.37 -17.72
C ILE A 297 -9.82 -0.39 -16.58
N THR A 298 -8.86 -0.05 -15.72
CA THR A 298 -9.12 0.77 -14.53
C THR A 298 -7.96 1.70 -14.20
N ILE A 299 -8.25 2.94 -13.86
CA ILE A 299 -7.26 3.92 -13.41
C ILE A 299 -7.71 4.56 -12.10
N PHE A 300 -6.84 4.49 -11.08
CA PHE A 300 -6.99 5.23 -9.84
C PHE A 300 -6.43 6.65 -10.05
N ILE A 301 -7.24 7.66 -9.84
CA ILE A 301 -6.89 9.06 -10.12
C ILE A 301 -7.04 9.90 -8.85
N GLY A 302 -5.93 10.50 -8.42
CA GLY A 302 -5.89 11.38 -7.25
C GLY A 302 -6.56 12.73 -7.52
N VAL A 303 -7.77 12.93 -7.02
CA VAL A 303 -8.52 14.19 -7.03
C VAL A 303 -8.12 15.06 -5.84
N GLU A 304 -8.08 14.47 -4.68
CA GLU A 304 -7.81 14.98 -3.33
C GLU A 304 -8.77 16.09 -2.89
N SER A 305 -8.85 17.23 -3.60
CA SER A 305 -9.72 18.36 -3.27
C SER A 305 -10.28 19.06 -4.51
N ALA A 306 -11.44 19.70 -4.38
CA ALA A 306 -11.99 20.64 -5.37
C ALA A 306 -11.63 22.11 -5.06
N ASP A 307 -10.80 22.33 -4.07
CA ASP A 307 -10.33 23.63 -3.69
C ASP A 307 -8.87 23.83 -4.08
N GLN A 308 -8.59 24.86 -4.90
CA GLN A 308 -7.24 25.08 -5.41
C GLN A 308 -6.25 25.39 -4.29
N GLN A 309 -6.65 26.17 -3.29
CA GLN A 309 -5.76 26.50 -2.17
C GLN A 309 -5.39 25.26 -1.35
N GLN A 310 -6.33 24.30 -1.21
CA GLN A 310 -6.03 23.03 -0.56
C GLN A 310 -5.08 22.17 -1.39
N LEU A 311 -5.27 22.09 -2.71
CA LEU A 311 -4.33 21.38 -3.60
C LEU A 311 -2.91 21.97 -3.51
N ASP A 312 -2.80 23.29 -3.41
CA ASP A 312 -1.51 23.99 -3.29
C ASP A 312 -0.87 23.70 -1.91
N LYS A 313 -1.62 23.77 -0.81
CA LYS A 313 -1.15 23.38 0.54
C LYS A 313 -0.70 21.94 0.63
N MET A 314 -1.37 21.03 -0.07
CA MET A 314 -0.99 19.63 -0.18
C MET A 314 0.26 19.42 -1.06
N CYS A 315 0.78 20.46 -1.70
CA CYS A 315 1.84 20.38 -2.71
C CYS A 315 1.51 19.40 -3.85
N LYS A 316 0.20 19.31 -4.22
CA LYS A 316 -0.24 18.38 -5.27
C LYS A 316 0.22 18.83 -6.66
N ASN A 317 0.54 20.12 -6.84
CA ASN A 317 1.01 20.71 -8.11
C ASN A 317 0.10 20.39 -9.29
N THR A 318 -1.21 20.56 -9.10
CA THR A 318 -2.23 20.36 -10.13
C THR A 318 -3.35 21.38 -9.98
N THR A 319 -4.25 21.44 -10.95
CA THR A 319 -5.40 22.36 -10.93
C THR A 319 -6.72 21.63 -11.03
N VAL A 320 -7.79 22.24 -10.49
CA VAL A 320 -9.15 21.72 -10.57
C VAL A 320 -9.56 21.50 -12.04
N THR A 321 -9.15 22.38 -12.96
CA THR A 321 -9.41 22.24 -14.41
C THR A 321 -8.74 21.01 -15.00
N LYS A 322 -7.48 20.70 -14.61
CA LYS A 322 -6.80 19.47 -15.07
C LYS A 322 -7.52 18.23 -14.57
N ILE A 323 -8.04 18.25 -13.34
CA ILE A 323 -8.84 17.14 -12.80
C ILE A 323 -10.08 16.93 -13.66
N GLU A 324 -10.87 17.99 -13.96
CA GLU A 324 -12.05 17.89 -14.81
C GLU A 324 -11.73 17.31 -16.21
N ASN A 325 -10.65 17.78 -16.83
CA ASN A 325 -10.24 17.33 -18.15
C ASN A 325 -9.84 15.84 -18.16
N ALA A 326 -9.06 15.38 -17.19
CA ALA A 326 -8.65 13.98 -17.10
C ALA A 326 -9.86 13.03 -17.00
N PHE A 327 -10.81 13.34 -16.13
CA PHE A 327 -12.04 12.55 -15.99
C PHE A 327 -12.94 12.63 -17.24
N LYS A 328 -13.03 13.79 -17.89
CA LYS A 328 -13.77 13.95 -19.14
C LYS A 328 -13.24 13.02 -20.22
N ILE A 329 -11.92 13.00 -20.45
CA ILE A 329 -11.27 12.15 -21.45
C ILE A 329 -11.47 10.67 -21.11
N ALA A 330 -11.22 10.27 -19.85
CA ALA A 330 -11.39 8.89 -19.42
C ALA A 330 -12.84 8.39 -19.61
N ASN A 331 -13.83 9.23 -19.27
CA ASN A 331 -15.25 8.93 -19.48
C ASN A 331 -15.60 8.78 -20.97
N GLN A 332 -15.08 9.65 -21.86
CA GLN A 332 -15.28 9.56 -23.30
C GLN A 332 -14.71 8.26 -23.87
N LEU A 333 -13.56 7.85 -23.38
CA LEU A 333 -12.89 6.60 -23.75
C LEU A 333 -13.49 5.37 -23.05
N LYS A 334 -14.46 5.53 -22.15
CA LYS A 334 -15.07 4.45 -21.37
C LYS A 334 -14.03 3.62 -20.59
N ILE A 335 -12.98 4.28 -20.07
CA ILE A 335 -12.04 3.68 -19.13
C ILE A 335 -12.64 3.83 -17.72
N ARG A 336 -12.65 2.75 -16.96
CA ARG A 336 -13.13 2.79 -15.57
C ARG A 336 -12.21 3.66 -14.72
N THR A 337 -12.79 4.61 -13.98
CA THR A 337 -12.02 5.50 -13.10
C THR A 337 -12.43 5.35 -11.65
N ILE A 338 -11.44 5.37 -10.76
CA ILE A 338 -11.62 5.42 -9.31
C ILE A 338 -11.06 6.75 -8.83
N ALA A 339 -11.93 7.63 -8.35
CA ALA A 339 -11.51 8.91 -7.78
C ALA A 339 -11.08 8.73 -6.32
N THR A 340 -9.86 9.13 -5.98
CA THR A 340 -9.39 9.18 -4.58
C THR A 340 -9.44 10.61 -4.07
N VAL A 341 -9.94 10.79 -2.84
CA VAL A 341 -10.21 12.09 -2.23
C VAL A 341 -9.65 12.09 -0.81
N ALA A 342 -8.98 13.17 -0.42
CA ALA A 342 -8.51 13.40 0.94
C ALA A 342 -9.43 14.45 1.61
N LEU A 343 -10.19 14.04 2.63
CA LEU A 343 -11.04 14.92 3.43
C LEU A 343 -10.42 15.19 4.79
N GLY A 344 -10.47 16.43 5.25
CA GLY A 344 -9.99 16.82 6.58
C GLY A 344 -8.48 17.08 6.63
N MET A 345 -7.86 17.49 5.53
CA MET A 345 -6.51 18.03 5.52
C MET A 345 -6.45 19.35 6.32
N PRO A 346 -5.29 19.71 6.87
CA PRO A 346 -5.15 20.98 7.58
C PRO A 346 -5.63 22.17 6.74
N GLY A 347 -6.56 22.93 7.30
CA GLY A 347 -7.21 24.06 6.60
C GLY A 347 -8.49 23.69 5.85
N ASP A 348 -8.89 22.42 5.81
CA ASP A 348 -10.22 22.05 5.33
C ASP A 348 -11.31 22.57 6.30
N SER A 349 -12.39 23.09 5.72
CA SER A 349 -13.65 23.38 6.40
C SER A 349 -14.75 22.42 5.96
N LYS A 350 -15.87 22.41 6.70
CA LYS A 350 -17.10 21.67 6.27
C LYS A 350 -17.52 22.07 4.85
N GLU A 351 -17.38 23.34 4.53
CA GLU A 351 -17.73 23.87 3.21
C GLU A 351 -16.83 23.32 2.12
N ILE A 352 -15.50 23.36 2.30
CA ILE A 352 -14.49 22.86 1.34
C ILE A 352 -14.70 21.36 1.12
N MET A 353 -14.86 20.57 2.18
CA MET A 353 -15.13 19.14 2.06
C MET A 353 -16.43 18.85 1.29
N ASN A 354 -17.51 19.58 1.58
CA ASN A 354 -18.77 19.43 0.84
C ASN A 354 -18.65 19.87 -0.63
N LYS A 355 -17.88 20.92 -0.93
CA LYS A 355 -17.54 21.34 -2.30
C LYS A 355 -16.84 20.21 -3.05
N THR A 356 -15.86 19.58 -2.42
CA THR A 356 -15.12 18.44 -2.98
C THR A 356 -16.03 17.23 -3.26
N ILE A 357 -16.93 16.88 -2.32
CA ILE A 357 -17.90 15.80 -2.52
C ILE A 357 -18.81 16.07 -3.73
N LYS A 358 -19.35 17.30 -3.84
CA LYS A 358 -20.16 17.70 -4.99
C LYS A 358 -19.37 17.65 -6.31
N PHE A 359 -18.12 18.06 -6.27
CA PHE A 359 -17.24 18.05 -7.43
C PHE A 359 -17.00 16.63 -7.93
N VAL A 360 -16.73 15.67 -7.07
CA VAL A 360 -16.57 14.25 -7.45
C VAL A 360 -17.84 13.71 -8.12
N HIS A 361 -19.02 14.12 -7.68
CA HIS A 361 -20.26 13.75 -8.37
C HIS A 361 -20.31 14.30 -9.81
N LYS A 362 -19.82 15.54 -10.03
CA LYS A 362 -19.75 16.17 -11.36
C LYS A 362 -18.75 15.44 -12.28
N LEU A 363 -17.64 14.94 -11.73
CA LEU A 363 -16.62 14.19 -12.49
C LEU A 363 -17.14 12.83 -13.00
N LYS A 364 -18.20 12.28 -12.40
CA LYS A 364 -18.83 11.00 -12.77
C LYS A 364 -17.84 9.81 -12.83
N PRO A 365 -16.95 9.60 -11.83
CA PRO A 365 -16.14 8.40 -11.79
C PRO A 365 -17.01 7.15 -11.63
N ASN A 366 -16.45 5.97 -11.95
CA ASN A 366 -17.11 4.70 -11.69
C ASN A 366 -17.13 4.39 -10.18
N TYR A 367 -16.05 4.70 -9.49
CA TYR A 367 -15.96 4.54 -8.03
C TYR A 367 -15.32 5.78 -7.40
N ALA A 368 -15.62 6.03 -6.13
CA ALA A 368 -15.03 7.11 -5.36
C ALA A 368 -14.61 6.61 -3.97
N ILE A 369 -13.37 6.90 -3.58
CA ILE A 369 -12.81 6.60 -2.27
C ILE A 369 -12.64 7.92 -1.52
N TYR A 370 -13.39 8.11 -0.45
CA TYR A 370 -13.31 9.29 0.41
C TYR A 370 -12.47 8.93 1.64
N SER A 371 -11.18 9.17 1.55
CA SER A 371 -10.25 8.96 2.65
C SER A 371 -10.25 10.14 3.61
N LEU A 372 -10.19 9.87 4.92
CA LEU A 372 -9.89 10.90 5.91
C LEU A 372 -8.38 11.11 5.97
N ALA A 373 -7.97 12.36 6.05
CA ALA A 373 -6.57 12.74 6.16
C ALA A 373 -5.94 12.06 7.38
N THR A 374 -4.96 11.22 7.11
CA THR A 374 -4.27 10.43 8.13
C THR A 374 -2.79 10.76 8.08
N PRO A 375 -2.23 11.36 9.14
CA PRO A 375 -0.83 11.74 9.19
C PRO A 375 0.04 10.50 9.42
N TYR A 376 0.58 9.91 8.35
CA TYR A 376 1.46 8.75 8.45
C TYR A 376 2.90 9.15 8.75
N PRO A 377 3.62 8.39 9.59
CA PRO A 377 5.06 8.58 9.81
C PRO A 377 5.85 8.68 8.50
N GLY A 378 6.93 9.46 8.50
CA GLY A 378 7.73 9.74 7.30
C GLY A 378 7.17 10.82 6.38
N THR A 379 5.96 11.34 6.62
CA THR A 379 5.35 12.41 5.81
C THR A 379 5.55 13.79 6.43
N LYS A 380 5.66 14.82 5.58
CA LYS A 380 5.65 16.23 6.03
C LYS A 380 4.37 16.53 6.83
N PHE A 381 3.25 15.97 6.41
CA PHE A 381 1.96 16.11 7.07
C PHE A 381 1.97 15.56 8.51
N TYR A 382 2.62 14.41 8.75
CA TYR A 382 2.78 13.86 10.09
C TYR A 382 3.61 14.79 10.97
N LYS A 383 4.79 15.22 10.49
CA LYS A 383 5.69 16.12 11.21
C LYS A 383 4.98 17.40 11.63
N GLU A 384 4.33 18.09 10.68
CA GLU A 384 3.60 19.33 10.97
C GLU A 384 2.41 19.12 11.89
N SER A 385 1.66 18.01 11.76
CA SER A 385 0.53 17.71 12.61
C SER A 385 0.95 17.38 14.04
N PHE A 386 2.09 16.73 14.21
CA PHE A 386 2.66 16.42 15.51
C PHE A 386 3.18 17.70 16.20
N GLU A 387 4.00 18.49 15.54
CA GLU A 387 4.55 19.75 16.04
C GLU A 387 3.46 20.75 16.47
N LYS A 388 2.35 20.78 15.72
CA LYS A 388 1.20 21.65 16.00
C LYS A 388 0.17 21.02 16.96
N ASN A 389 0.46 19.85 17.53
CA ASN A 389 -0.43 19.11 18.45
C ASN A 389 -1.85 18.89 17.91
N LEU A 390 -1.97 18.64 16.59
CA LEU A 390 -3.26 18.41 15.92
C LEU A 390 -3.74 16.96 16.06
N ILE A 391 -2.84 16.01 16.31
CA ILE A 391 -3.14 14.58 16.41
C ILE A 391 -3.90 14.31 17.70
N LYS A 392 -5.16 13.84 17.59
CA LYS A 392 -6.04 13.56 18.73
C LYS A 392 -6.04 12.08 19.11
N ILE A 393 -5.70 11.20 18.18
CA ILE A 393 -5.67 9.75 18.39
C ILE A 393 -4.25 9.25 18.15
N LYS A 394 -3.65 8.64 19.17
CA LYS A 394 -2.28 8.14 19.16
C LYS A 394 -2.18 6.63 18.91
N ASP A 395 -3.30 5.93 18.87
CA ASP A 395 -3.39 4.49 18.60
C ASP A 395 -3.17 4.22 17.10
N TRP A 396 -2.03 3.61 16.75
CA TRP A 396 -1.66 3.28 15.37
C TRP A 396 -2.69 2.44 14.64
N SER A 397 -3.42 1.56 15.32
CA SER A 397 -4.47 0.73 14.73
C SER A 397 -5.63 1.54 14.13
N LYS A 398 -5.75 2.81 14.51
CA LYS A 398 -6.77 3.75 14.03
C LYS A 398 -6.33 4.52 12.79
N TYR A 399 -5.07 4.45 12.38
CA TYR A 399 -4.53 5.15 11.20
C TYR A 399 -4.97 4.47 9.89
N THR A 400 -6.27 4.47 9.65
CA THR A 400 -6.93 3.66 8.61
C THR A 400 -7.67 4.53 7.62
N LEU A 401 -7.29 5.56 7.09
CA LEU A 401 -8.00 6.38 6.08
C LEU A 401 -9.54 6.57 6.26
N ILE A 402 -10.15 5.85 7.20
CA ILE A 402 -11.59 5.92 7.53
C ILE A 402 -11.87 6.30 8.98
N THR A 403 -10.84 6.34 9.82
CA THR A 403 -10.92 6.84 11.19
C THR A 403 -10.34 8.24 11.22
N PRO A 404 -11.07 9.25 11.67
CA PRO A 404 -10.50 10.59 11.79
C PRO A 404 -9.49 10.64 12.92
N ILE A 405 -8.28 11.12 12.63
CA ILE A 405 -7.14 11.16 13.56
C ILE A 405 -6.92 12.58 14.12
N LEU A 406 -7.27 13.60 13.34
CA LEU A 406 -7.09 15.00 13.68
C LEU A 406 -8.36 15.79 13.44
N GLU A 407 -8.46 16.95 14.07
CA GLU A 407 -9.53 17.91 13.87
C GLU A 407 -9.10 19.02 12.94
N THR A 408 -10.06 19.63 12.23
CA THR A 408 -9.82 20.82 11.42
C THR A 408 -10.42 22.06 12.13
N VAL A 409 -10.30 23.23 11.50
CA VAL A 409 -10.71 24.50 12.10
C VAL A 409 -12.16 24.52 12.60
N ASP A 410 -13.07 23.86 11.86
CA ASP A 410 -14.52 23.86 12.14
C ASP A 410 -15.14 22.45 12.18
N CYS A 411 -14.29 21.40 12.14
CA CYS A 411 -14.74 20.01 12.14
C CYS A 411 -14.12 19.20 13.27
N SER A 412 -14.97 18.71 14.18
CA SER A 412 -14.59 17.68 15.14
C SER A 412 -14.39 16.32 14.46
N LEU A 413 -13.75 15.38 15.14
CA LEU A 413 -13.62 13.99 14.67
C LEU A 413 -14.98 13.38 14.31
N LYS A 414 -16.01 13.69 15.10
CA LYS A 414 -17.40 13.23 14.86
C LYS A 414 -17.99 13.83 13.59
N ASP A 415 -17.74 15.11 13.32
CA ASP A 415 -18.23 15.78 12.11
C ASP A 415 -17.55 15.22 10.86
N MET A 416 -16.23 15.01 10.88
CA MET A 416 -15.51 14.43 9.76
C MET A 416 -16.02 13.04 9.39
N ARG A 417 -16.29 12.20 10.40
CA ARG A 417 -16.87 10.88 10.17
C ARG A 417 -18.26 10.96 9.53
N LYS A 418 -19.11 11.89 10.00
CA LYS A 418 -20.44 12.12 9.41
C LYS A 418 -20.33 12.60 7.95
N ILE A 419 -19.37 13.50 7.67
CA ILE A 419 -19.16 14.01 6.31
C ILE A 419 -18.71 12.88 5.39
N GLN A 420 -17.75 12.05 5.83
CA GLN A 420 -17.27 10.90 5.06
C GLN A 420 -18.41 9.89 4.79
N ALA A 421 -19.15 9.50 5.83
CA ALA A 421 -20.29 8.58 5.69
C ALA A 421 -21.34 9.13 4.70
N LYS A 422 -21.67 10.43 4.82
CA LYS A 422 -22.57 11.11 3.89
C LYS A 422 -22.04 11.16 2.46
N ALA A 423 -20.70 11.30 2.29
CA ALA A 423 -20.07 11.27 0.98
C ALA A 423 -20.27 9.92 0.29
N PHE A 424 -19.99 8.83 0.99
CA PHE A 424 -20.21 7.48 0.48
C PHE A 424 -21.68 7.23 0.15
N ILE A 425 -22.59 7.50 1.09
CA ILE A 425 -24.03 7.31 0.90
C ILE A 425 -24.52 8.10 -0.32
N LYS A 426 -24.20 9.40 -0.38
CA LYS A 426 -24.61 10.25 -1.49
C LYS A 426 -24.02 9.84 -2.83
N PHE A 427 -22.81 9.26 -2.88
CA PHE A 427 -22.22 8.81 -4.11
C PHE A 427 -22.84 7.50 -4.59
N TYR A 428 -22.90 6.48 -3.73
CA TYR A 428 -23.24 5.11 -4.12
C TYR A 428 -24.75 4.84 -4.17
N LEU A 429 -25.60 5.61 -3.46
CA LEU A 429 -27.06 5.43 -3.47
C LEU A 429 -27.80 6.31 -4.49
N ARG A 430 -27.11 6.88 -5.48
CA ARG A 430 -27.77 7.61 -6.57
C ARG A 430 -28.46 6.62 -7.53
N PRO A 431 -29.77 6.76 -7.80
CA PRO A 431 -30.48 5.82 -8.69
C PRO A 431 -29.83 5.66 -10.07
N GLN A 432 -29.43 6.78 -10.68
CA GLN A 432 -28.75 6.77 -11.97
C GLN A 432 -27.39 6.06 -11.95
N TYR A 433 -26.66 6.17 -10.82
CA TYR A 433 -25.39 5.46 -10.61
C TYR A 433 -25.63 3.97 -10.49
N ILE A 434 -26.58 3.58 -9.65
CA ILE A 434 -26.93 2.17 -9.41
C ILE A 434 -27.34 1.50 -10.74
N LEU A 435 -28.22 2.13 -11.53
CA LEU A 435 -28.66 1.58 -12.80
C LEU A 435 -27.49 1.44 -13.78
N LYS A 436 -26.67 2.50 -13.96
CA LYS A 436 -25.52 2.48 -14.85
C LYS A 436 -24.52 1.40 -14.47
N GLN A 437 -24.19 1.32 -13.18
CA GLN A 437 -23.16 0.41 -12.71
C GLN A 437 -23.66 -1.03 -12.69
N PHE A 438 -24.94 -1.26 -12.42
CA PHE A 438 -25.55 -2.59 -12.50
C PHE A 438 -25.48 -3.15 -13.92
N LEU A 439 -25.69 -2.32 -14.94
CA LEU A 439 -25.56 -2.70 -16.34
C LEU A 439 -24.10 -2.99 -16.76
N GLN A 440 -23.12 -2.39 -16.07
CA GLN A 440 -21.69 -2.58 -16.36
C GLN A 440 -21.05 -3.74 -15.58
N ASP A 441 -21.35 -3.87 -14.28
CA ASP A 441 -20.66 -4.76 -13.35
C ASP A 441 -21.60 -5.86 -12.80
N GLY A 442 -22.88 -5.87 -13.16
CA GLY A 442 -23.85 -6.86 -12.73
C GLY A 442 -24.08 -6.88 -11.21
N PRO A 443 -24.42 -8.06 -10.64
CA PRO A 443 -24.77 -8.17 -9.22
C PRO A 443 -23.61 -7.89 -8.25
N TYR A 444 -22.35 -7.89 -8.72
CA TYR A 444 -21.18 -7.54 -7.90
C TYR A 444 -21.27 -6.12 -7.30
N LEU A 445 -21.91 -5.19 -8.02
CA LEU A 445 -22.17 -3.86 -7.53
C LEU A 445 -22.92 -3.86 -6.20
N LEU A 446 -23.89 -4.75 -6.01
CA LEU A 446 -24.69 -4.80 -4.78
C LEU A 446 -23.81 -5.14 -3.57
N LYS A 447 -22.87 -6.09 -3.71
CA LYS A 447 -21.91 -6.43 -2.64
C LYS A 447 -21.04 -5.19 -2.30
N THR A 448 -20.50 -4.52 -3.31
CA THR A 448 -19.68 -3.31 -3.12
C THR A 448 -20.48 -2.20 -2.42
N ILE A 449 -21.72 -1.95 -2.86
CA ILE A 449 -22.59 -0.93 -2.24
C ILE A 449 -22.92 -1.29 -0.79
N PHE A 450 -23.35 -2.53 -0.53
CA PHE A 450 -23.61 -3.01 0.83
C PHE A 450 -22.37 -2.87 1.69
N GLY A 451 -21.25 -3.21 1.11
CA GLY A 451 -19.99 -3.10 1.71
C GLY A 451 -19.65 -1.67 2.14
N VAL A 452 -19.75 -0.74 1.26
CA VAL A 452 -19.51 0.70 1.52
C VAL A 452 -20.51 1.26 2.55
N ILE A 453 -21.78 0.85 2.47
CA ILE A 453 -22.82 1.26 3.46
C ILE A 453 -22.45 0.73 4.85
N LYS A 454 -22.08 -0.55 4.97
CA LYS A 454 -21.64 -1.14 6.23
C LYS A 454 -20.42 -0.41 6.80
N LEU A 455 -19.47 -0.02 5.96
CA LEU A 455 -18.31 0.79 6.33
C LEU A 455 -18.73 2.17 6.85
N ALA A 456 -19.62 2.85 6.11
CA ALA A 456 -20.11 4.17 6.47
C ALA A 456 -20.91 4.18 7.79
N LEU A 457 -21.60 3.08 8.08
CA LEU A 457 -22.45 2.93 9.28
C LEU A 457 -21.75 2.22 10.44
N SER A 458 -20.62 1.54 10.22
CA SER A 458 -19.93 0.79 11.27
C SER A 458 -19.48 1.73 12.39
N LYS A 459 -19.89 1.46 13.62
CA LYS A 459 -19.25 2.02 14.81
C LYS A 459 -17.87 1.35 14.87
N THR A 460 -16.79 2.12 14.94
CA THR A 460 -15.44 1.58 15.16
C THR A 460 -15.37 1.03 16.58
N SER A 461 -15.85 -0.19 16.78
CA SER A 461 -15.55 -1.00 17.95
C SER A 461 -14.39 -1.90 17.53
N THR A 462 -13.19 -1.48 17.83
CA THR A 462 -12.03 -2.36 17.82
C THR A 462 -11.60 -2.48 19.26
N ASN A 463 -12.16 -3.47 19.96
CA ASN A 463 -11.52 -4.03 21.16
C ASN A 463 -10.29 -4.80 20.70
N THR A 464 -9.19 -4.11 20.53
CA THR A 464 -7.86 -4.72 20.59
C THR A 464 -7.33 -4.38 21.98
N ASN A 465 -7.15 -5.40 22.81
CA ASN A 465 -6.48 -5.31 24.11
C ASN A 465 -4.97 -5.06 23.94
N TYR A 466 -4.57 -4.26 22.95
CA TYR A 466 -3.19 -3.85 22.83
C TYR A 466 -2.94 -2.73 23.85
N ASN A 467 -2.00 -2.94 24.76
CA ASN A 467 -1.55 -1.95 25.72
C ASN A 467 -1.24 -0.65 24.96
N LYS A 468 -1.89 0.43 25.39
CA LYS A 468 -1.74 1.79 24.85
C LYS A 468 -0.27 2.22 24.97
N ARG A 469 0.57 1.88 23.97
CA ARG A 469 1.85 2.53 23.82
C ARG A 469 1.57 3.93 23.26
N GLU A 470 1.86 4.94 24.05
CA GLU A 470 1.71 6.34 23.66
C GLU A 470 2.83 6.72 22.68
N LEU A 471 2.51 7.56 21.70
CA LEU A 471 3.50 8.18 20.82
C LEU A 471 4.59 8.87 21.65
N LYS A 472 5.75 8.24 21.78
CA LYS A 472 6.86 8.77 22.59
C LYS A 472 7.92 9.50 21.78
N TYR A 473 8.05 9.20 20.48
CA TYR A 473 9.21 9.67 19.72
C TYR A 473 8.82 10.35 18.39
N VAL A 474 9.09 11.64 18.33
CA VAL A 474 9.38 12.40 17.11
C VAL A 474 10.65 13.17 17.39
N LYS A 475 11.77 12.68 16.94
CA LYS A 475 13.00 13.45 16.81
C LYS A 475 13.39 13.55 15.35
#